data_84053a4b602dfedef1c9081589d8dae2
#
_entry.id   84053a4b602dfedef1c9081589d8dae2
#
_cell.length_a   1.000
_cell.length_b   1.000
_cell.length_c   1.000
_cell.angle_alpha   90.00
_cell.angle_beta   90.00
_cell.angle_gamma   90.00
#
_symmetry.space_group_name_H-M   'P 1'
#
loop_
_entity.id
_entity.type
_entity.pdbx_description
1 polymer ?
#
loop_
_entity_poly.entity_id
_entity_poly.type
_entity_poly.pdbx_seq_one_letter_code
_entity_poly.pdbx_strand_id
1 'polypeptide(L)'
;MLTLEDISNRIGGVIEGNRKLLVSGPSEPKLANETQLALALSDQYVKDISLGKAKAALFTKSADWRKYKLEGAIFLNKGKSALYLSLIHI
;
A
#
# COMPACT_ATOMS: atom_id res chain seq x y z
N MET A 1 15.28 -1.87 3.18
CA MET A 1 13.97 -1.27 2.88
C MET A 1 13.89 -0.81 1.43
N LEU A 2 12.71 -0.77 0.88
CA LEU A 2 12.46 -0.27 -0.46
C LEU A 2 11.71 1.05 -0.37
N THR A 3 11.87 1.91 -1.40
CA THR A 3 11.00 3.08 -1.49
C THR A 3 9.63 2.66 -2.06
N LEU A 4 8.63 3.49 -1.84
CA LEU A 4 7.30 3.24 -2.37
C LEU A 4 7.34 3.16 -3.91
N GLU A 5 8.19 3.97 -4.55
CA GLU A 5 8.40 3.94 -5.99
C GLU A 5 8.96 2.60 -6.46
N ASP A 6 9.95 2.05 -5.73
CA ASP A 6 10.52 0.73 -6.06
C ASP A 6 9.45 -0.36 -6.04
N ILE A 7 8.60 -0.33 -5.03
CA ILE A 7 7.51 -1.30 -4.91
C ILE A 7 6.52 -1.13 -6.06
N SER A 8 6.13 0.10 -6.36
CA SER A 8 5.20 0.39 -7.46
C SER A 8 5.74 -0.13 -8.79
N ASN A 9 7.04 0.07 -9.05
CA ASN A 9 7.67 -0.41 -10.28
C ASN A 9 7.69 -1.93 -10.36
N ARG A 10 7.89 -2.61 -9.25
CA ARG A 10 7.90 -4.09 -9.22
C ARG A 10 6.54 -4.71 -9.51
N ILE A 11 5.47 -4.10 -9.03
CA ILE A 11 4.12 -4.65 -9.17
C ILE A 11 3.32 -4.01 -10.29
N GLY A 12 3.86 -2.97 -10.94
CA GLY A 12 3.20 -2.31 -12.03
C GLY A 12 2.00 -1.45 -11.63
N GLY A 13 2.02 -0.93 -10.41
CA GLY A 13 0.95 -0.08 -9.92
C GLY A 13 1.15 1.39 -10.28
N VAL A 14 0.14 2.20 -9.99
CA VAL A 14 0.19 3.66 -10.10
C VAL A 14 0.44 4.23 -8.72
N ILE A 15 1.50 5.04 -8.58
CA ILE A 15 1.87 5.63 -7.31
C ILE A 15 1.32 7.05 -7.19
N GLU A 16 0.84 7.40 -5.99
CA GLU A 16 0.45 8.77 -5.65
C GLU A 16 1.08 9.14 -4.30
N GLY A 17 1.40 10.42 -4.16
CA GLY A 17 1.99 10.93 -2.92
C GLY A 17 3.51 10.82 -2.89
N ASN A 18 4.06 10.55 -1.72
CA ASN A 18 5.52 10.55 -1.51
C ASN A 18 6.18 9.29 -2.05
N ARG A 19 6.83 9.42 -3.21
CA ARG A 19 7.50 8.32 -3.90
C ARG A 19 8.70 7.77 -3.13
N LYS A 20 9.33 8.59 -2.30
CA LYS A 20 10.56 8.24 -1.59
C LYS A 20 10.30 7.63 -0.21
N LEU A 21 9.04 7.46 0.16
CA LEU A 21 8.67 6.88 1.45
C LEU A 21 9.25 5.46 1.57
N LEU A 22 9.96 5.20 2.66
CA LEU A 22 10.59 3.89 2.88
C LEU A 22 9.59 2.90 3.45
N VAL A 23 9.62 1.68 2.91
CA VAL A 23 8.72 0.60 3.30
C VAL A 23 9.51 -0.66 3.59
N SER A 24 9.29 -1.25 4.75
CA SER A 24 9.97 -2.47 5.18
C SER A 24 9.29 -3.75 4.70
N GLY A 25 7.99 -3.71 4.46
CA GLY A 25 7.25 -4.89 3.98
C GLY A 25 5.75 -4.69 4.08
N PRO A 26 4.97 -5.68 3.63
CA PRO A 26 3.51 -5.61 3.68
C PRO A 26 2.96 -6.01 5.05
N SER A 27 1.75 -5.55 5.35
CA SER A 27 1.03 -5.94 6.57
C SER A 27 -0.47 -5.72 6.40
N GLU A 28 -1.26 -6.37 7.25
CA GLU A 28 -2.68 -6.04 7.34
C GLU A 28 -2.82 -4.59 7.81
N PRO A 29 -3.83 -3.84 7.31
CA PRO A 29 -3.95 -2.42 7.65
C PRO A 29 -4.01 -2.11 9.14
N LYS A 30 -4.78 -2.86 9.92
CA LYS A 30 -4.91 -2.60 11.35
C LYS A 30 -3.67 -2.92 12.16
N LEU A 31 -2.76 -3.76 11.62
CA LEU A 31 -1.54 -4.18 12.30
C LEU A 31 -0.29 -3.47 11.79
N ALA A 32 -0.42 -2.70 10.69
CA ALA A 32 0.72 -2.06 10.06
C ALA A 32 1.33 -0.98 10.95
N ASN A 33 2.66 -0.98 11.02
CA ASN A 33 3.40 0.10 11.67
C ASN A 33 3.77 1.18 10.64
N GLU A 34 4.52 2.18 11.07
CA GLU A 34 4.85 3.35 10.24
C GLU A 34 5.69 3.04 9.01
N THR A 35 6.40 1.91 9.00
CA THR A 35 7.26 1.51 7.88
C THR A 35 6.66 0.41 7.03
N GLN A 36 5.47 -0.07 7.34
CA GLN A 36 4.83 -1.16 6.61
C GLN A 36 3.80 -0.64 5.60
N LEU A 37 3.66 -1.38 4.50
CA LEU A 37 2.66 -1.09 3.48
C LEU A 37 1.36 -1.79 3.86
N ALA A 38 0.31 -1.03 4.12
CA ALA A 38 -0.99 -1.60 4.43
C ALA A 38 -1.63 -2.17 3.17
N LEU A 39 -1.99 -3.45 3.19
CA LEU A 39 -2.61 -4.11 2.04
C LEU A 39 -4.12 -3.95 2.09
N ALA A 40 -4.62 -2.87 1.52
CA ALA A 40 -6.05 -2.54 1.52
C ALA A 40 -6.74 -3.20 0.34
N LEU A 41 -6.81 -4.54 0.36
CA LEU A 41 -7.27 -5.36 -0.76
C LEU A 41 -8.77 -5.59 -0.78
N SER A 42 -9.49 -5.14 0.22
CA SER A 42 -10.96 -5.24 0.29
C SER A 42 -11.51 -4.00 1.00
N ASP A 43 -12.82 -3.78 0.89
CA ASP A 43 -13.46 -2.63 1.54
C ASP A 43 -13.25 -2.64 3.05
N GLN A 44 -13.26 -3.81 3.68
CA GLN A 44 -13.02 -3.93 5.12
C GLN A 44 -11.60 -3.51 5.47
N TYR A 45 -10.61 -3.93 4.69
CA TYR A 45 -9.21 -3.55 4.93
C TYR A 45 -8.98 -2.05 4.70
N VAL A 46 -9.70 -1.45 3.75
CA VAL A 46 -9.62 0.00 3.56
C VAL A 46 -10.07 0.73 4.83
N LYS A 47 -11.15 0.27 5.45
CA LYS A 47 -11.65 0.86 6.69
C LYS A 47 -10.66 0.66 7.85
N ASP A 48 -9.95 -0.45 7.86
CA ASP A 48 -9.01 -0.79 8.92
C ASP A 48 -7.71 0.03 8.89
N ILE A 49 -7.43 0.75 7.79
CA ILE A 49 -6.23 1.58 7.67
C ILE A 49 -6.12 2.56 8.85
N SER A 50 -7.25 3.16 9.25
CA SER A 50 -7.25 4.13 10.34
C SER A 50 -6.97 3.52 11.71
N LEU A 51 -7.04 2.20 11.84
CA LEU A 51 -6.75 1.48 13.08
C LEU A 51 -5.27 1.19 13.23
N GLY A 52 -4.51 1.21 12.14
CA GLY A 52 -3.08 0.99 12.15
C GLY A 52 -2.29 2.29 12.11
N LYS A 53 -0.99 2.17 11.92
CA LYS A 53 -0.06 3.31 11.89
C LYS A 53 0.65 3.46 10.55
N ALA A 54 0.20 2.76 9.50
CA ALA A 54 0.83 2.81 8.20
C ALA A 54 0.83 4.22 7.62
N LYS A 55 1.89 4.58 6.92
CA LYS A 55 2.00 5.82 6.15
C LYS A 55 1.78 5.60 4.67
N ALA A 56 1.70 4.34 4.24
CA ALA A 56 1.45 3.98 2.86
C ALA A 56 0.49 2.80 2.79
N ALA A 57 -0.27 2.71 1.71
CA ALA A 57 -1.20 1.61 1.49
C ALA A 57 -1.24 1.21 0.03
N LEU A 58 -1.58 -0.06 -0.21
CA LEU A 58 -1.81 -0.63 -1.53
C LEU A 58 -3.31 -0.85 -1.69
N PHE A 59 -3.87 -0.27 -2.74
CA PHE A 59 -5.30 -0.38 -3.04
C PHE A 59 -5.52 -1.12 -4.35
N THR A 60 -6.60 -1.89 -4.42
CA THR A 60 -7.03 -2.54 -5.66
C THR A 60 -8.15 -1.78 -6.36
N LYS A 61 -8.69 -0.76 -5.72
CA LYS A 61 -9.74 0.11 -6.26
C LYS A 61 -9.38 1.55 -5.99
N SER A 62 -9.95 2.47 -6.78
CA SER A 62 -9.81 3.89 -6.53
C SER A 62 -10.31 4.24 -5.13
N ALA A 63 -9.57 5.05 -4.40
CA ALA A 63 -9.91 5.46 -3.04
C ALA A 63 -9.30 6.82 -2.73
N ASP A 64 -9.95 7.56 -1.83
CA ASP A 64 -9.39 8.80 -1.32
C ASP A 64 -8.42 8.49 -0.18
N TRP A 65 -7.18 8.17 -0.55
CA TRP A 65 -6.18 7.72 0.41
C TRP A 65 -5.77 8.80 1.41
N ARG A 66 -5.94 10.07 1.06
CA ARG A 66 -5.53 11.18 1.94
C ARG A 66 -6.36 11.28 3.21
N LYS A 67 -7.61 10.83 3.18
CA LYS A 67 -8.47 10.86 4.37
C LYS A 67 -8.01 9.91 5.47
N TYR A 68 -7.12 8.94 5.14
CA TYR A 68 -6.58 8.00 6.10
C TYR A 68 -5.24 8.45 6.68
N LYS A 69 -4.83 9.68 6.44
CA LYS A 69 -3.56 10.25 6.93
C LYS A 69 -2.33 9.55 6.37
N LEU A 70 -2.47 8.95 5.19
CA LEU A 70 -1.35 8.32 4.50
C LEU A 70 -0.48 9.38 3.82
N GLU A 71 0.82 9.07 3.67
CA GLU A 71 1.75 9.92 2.93
C GLU A 71 1.89 9.48 1.49
N GLY A 72 1.49 8.26 1.15
CA GLY A 72 1.53 7.75 -0.20
C GLY A 72 0.64 6.55 -0.38
N ALA A 73 0.37 6.21 -1.64
CA ALA A 73 -0.49 5.08 -1.98
C ALA A 73 -0.07 4.49 -3.33
N ILE A 74 -0.35 3.20 -3.50
CA ILE A 74 -0.18 2.50 -4.77
C ILE A 74 -1.53 1.92 -5.16
N PHE A 75 -1.93 2.10 -6.42
CA PHE A 75 -3.17 1.55 -6.95
C PHE A 75 -2.84 0.50 -8.02
N LEU A 76 -3.36 -0.72 -7.83
CA LEU A 76 -3.18 -1.81 -8.78
C LEU A 76 -4.32 -1.84 -9.78
N ASN A 77 -3.99 -2.12 -11.04
CA ASN A 77 -4.99 -2.43 -12.06
C ASN A 77 -5.42 -3.89 -11.93
N LYS A 78 -6.68 -4.19 -12.30
CA LYS A 78 -7.23 -5.55 -12.22
C LYS A 78 -6.34 -6.59 -12.90
N GLY A 79 -5.78 -6.28 -14.07
CA GLY A 79 -4.94 -7.20 -14.82
C GLY A 79 -3.58 -7.48 -14.19
N LYS A 80 -3.21 -6.73 -13.17
CA LYS A 80 -1.90 -6.86 -12.50
C LYS A 80 -2.03 -7.22 -11.02
N SER A 81 -3.24 -7.54 -10.56
CA SER A 81 -3.48 -7.84 -9.15
C SER A 81 -2.67 -9.02 -8.64
N ALA A 82 -2.32 -9.98 -9.51
CA ALA A 82 -1.50 -11.12 -9.11
C ALA A 82 -0.05 -10.75 -8.78
N LEU A 83 0.43 -9.60 -9.25
CA LEU A 83 1.82 -9.18 -9.01
C LEU A 83 2.10 -8.81 -7.57
N TYR A 84 1.07 -8.42 -6.80
CA TYR A 84 1.29 -8.10 -5.38
C TYR A 84 1.71 -9.32 -4.57
N LEU A 85 1.45 -10.53 -5.07
CA LEU A 85 1.88 -11.75 -4.40
C LEU A 85 3.39 -11.80 -4.22
N SER A 86 4.15 -11.14 -5.09
CA SER A 86 5.60 -11.07 -4.96
C SER A 86 6.02 -10.21 -3.76
N LEU A 87 5.16 -9.30 -3.29
CA LEU A 87 5.43 -8.50 -2.10
C LEU A 87 5.39 -9.33 -0.82
N ILE A 88 4.53 -10.34 -0.80
CA ILE A 88 4.35 -11.19 0.38
C ILE A 88 5.61 -12.01 0.66
N HIS A 89 6.40 -12.25 -0.36
CA HIS A 89 7.63 -13.05 -0.28
C HIS A 89 8.90 -12.20 -0.16
N ILE A 90 8.77 -10.90 -0.02
CA ILE A 90 9.90 -10.00 0.25
C ILE A 90 10.32 -10.07 1.74
#